data_b21e65faf2f98a47bfca0c2314245200
#
_entry.id   b21e65faf2f98a47bfca0c2314245200
#
_cell.length_a   1.000
_cell.length_b   1.000
_cell.length_c   1.000
_cell.angle_alpha   90.00
_cell.angle_beta   90.00
_cell.angle_gamma   90.00
#
_symmetry.space_group_name_H-M   'P 1'
#
loop_
_entity.id
_entity.type
_entity.pdbx_description
1 polymer ?
#
loop_
_entity_poly.entity_id
_entity_poly.type
_entity_poly.pdbx_seq_one_letter_code
_entity_poly.pdbx_strand_id
1 'polypeptide(L)'
;MRDVYILGVGTTTCGKFPDKPAHILGRKAAWDAIKDAGIHPRKIEIAFCGHVYQGMGVGQRTLKEIGLVGQPVVNVEGACGSGTLSFWEAWRSIAYGQYDIALALGVENLSRILSGGP
;
A
#
# COMPACT_ATOMS: atom_id res chain seq x y z
N MET A 1 -11.08 -19.85 -10.87
CA MET A 1 -10.83 -18.50 -10.33
C MET A 1 -11.79 -18.23 -9.20
N ARG A 2 -11.28 -17.79 -8.05
CA ARG A 2 -12.11 -17.53 -6.87
C ARG A 2 -12.70 -16.12 -6.92
N ASP A 3 -13.80 -15.93 -6.23
CA ASP A 3 -14.31 -14.59 -5.96
C ASP A 3 -13.39 -13.87 -4.99
N VAL A 4 -13.22 -12.57 -5.17
CA VAL A 4 -12.37 -11.73 -4.32
C VAL A 4 -13.25 -10.68 -3.65
N TYR A 5 -13.05 -10.50 -2.36
CA TYR A 5 -13.85 -9.57 -1.56
C TYR A 5 -12.95 -8.49 -0.98
N ILE A 6 -13.48 -7.28 -0.90
CA ILE A 6 -12.79 -6.17 -0.23
C ILE A 6 -13.22 -6.19 1.23
N LEU A 7 -12.27 -6.47 2.14
CA LEU A 7 -12.54 -6.56 3.56
C LEU A 7 -12.52 -5.20 4.25
N GLY A 8 -11.71 -4.28 3.77
CA GLY A 8 -11.59 -2.97 4.38
C GLY A 8 -10.90 -1.98 3.47
N VAL A 9 -11.12 -0.71 3.74
CA VAL A 9 -10.54 0.39 2.96
C VAL A 9 -10.01 1.48 3.89
N GLY A 10 -9.01 2.21 3.40
CA GLY A 10 -8.42 3.32 4.14
C GLY A 10 -7.81 4.32 3.17
N THR A 11 -7.76 5.57 3.60
CA THR A 11 -7.17 6.63 2.80
C THR A 11 -6.72 7.77 3.70
N THR A 12 -5.90 8.66 3.15
CA THR A 12 -5.56 9.91 3.81
C THR A 12 -6.31 11.06 3.15
N THR A 13 -6.41 12.18 3.88
CA THR A 13 -6.85 13.42 3.27
C THR A 13 -5.84 13.84 2.20
N CYS A 14 -6.33 14.13 1.00
CA CYS A 14 -5.48 14.66 -0.05
C CYS A 14 -5.09 16.11 0.28
N GLY A 15 -3.82 16.43 0.10
CA GLY A 15 -3.35 17.76 0.44
C GLY A 15 -1.88 17.95 0.14
N LYS A 16 -1.35 19.05 0.61
CA LYS A 16 0.05 19.42 0.43
C LYS A 16 0.81 19.14 1.72
N PHE A 17 1.73 18.20 1.69
CA PHE A 17 2.48 17.76 2.86
C PHE A 17 3.99 17.75 2.60
N PRO A 18 4.62 18.92 2.40
CA PRO A 18 6.06 18.95 2.08
C PRO A 18 6.93 18.40 3.21
N ASP A 19 6.43 18.38 4.44
CA ASP A 19 7.18 17.95 5.61
C ASP A 19 7.03 16.46 5.94
N LYS A 20 6.14 15.75 5.23
CA LYS A 20 5.86 14.34 5.55
C LYS A 20 6.45 13.40 4.52
N PRO A 21 7.29 12.45 4.94
CA PRO A 21 7.70 11.37 4.05
C PRO A 21 6.48 10.56 3.58
N ALA A 22 6.56 10.01 2.38
CA ALA A 22 5.45 9.25 1.81
C ALA A 22 5.04 8.07 2.68
N HIS A 23 6.01 7.39 3.32
CA HIS A 23 5.68 6.22 4.15
C HIS A 23 4.82 6.56 5.36
N ILE A 24 4.84 7.81 5.84
CA ILE A 24 3.95 8.24 6.92
C ILE A 24 2.50 8.32 6.43
N LEU A 25 2.31 8.84 5.21
CA LEU A 25 0.97 8.87 4.61
C LEU A 25 0.47 7.46 4.32
N GLY A 26 1.34 6.63 3.74
CA GLY A 26 1.00 5.23 3.46
C GLY A 26 0.65 4.44 4.71
N ARG A 27 1.39 4.66 5.79
CA ARG A 27 1.11 4.03 7.08
C ARG A 27 -0.31 4.31 7.55
N LYS A 28 -0.73 5.58 7.47
CA LYS A 28 -2.07 5.98 7.90
C LYS A 28 -3.15 5.25 7.09
N ALA A 29 -3.02 5.26 5.77
CA ALA A 29 -4.00 4.61 4.90
C ALA A 29 -4.04 3.10 5.13
N ALA A 30 -2.88 2.46 5.21
CA ALA A 30 -2.79 1.01 5.42
C ALA A 30 -3.37 0.61 6.78
N TRP A 31 -3.04 1.36 7.82
CA TRP A 31 -3.55 1.07 9.17
C TRP A 31 -5.07 1.21 9.23
N ASP A 32 -5.61 2.27 8.60
CA ASP A 32 -7.05 2.47 8.57
C ASP A 32 -7.77 1.34 7.83
N ALA A 33 -7.19 0.86 6.73
CA ALA A 33 -7.76 -0.26 5.98
C ALA A 33 -7.79 -1.54 6.83
N ILE A 34 -6.71 -1.81 7.56
CA ILE A 34 -6.60 -3.00 8.42
C ILE A 34 -7.62 -2.92 9.57
N LYS A 35 -7.76 -1.75 10.18
CA LYS A 35 -8.76 -1.54 11.22
C LYS A 35 -10.19 -1.71 10.68
N ASP A 36 -10.45 -1.15 9.51
CA ASP A 36 -11.76 -1.28 8.87
C ASP A 36 -12.09 -2.73 8.55
N ALA A 37 -11.10 -3.51 8.13
CA ALA A 37 -11.26 -4.94 7.88
C ALA A 37 -11.49 -5.75 9.16
N GLY A 38 -11.08 -5.23 10.30
CA GLY A 38 -11.21 -5.94 11.57
C GLY A 38 -10.30 -7.15 11.70
N ILE A 39 -9.17 -7.15 11.02
CA ILE A 39 -8.22 -8.27 11.06
C ILE A 39 -6.92 -7.84 11.75
N HIS A 40 -6.19 -8.81 12.29
CA HIS A 40 -4.85 -8.57 12.77
C HIS A 40 -3.90 -8.37 11.59
N PRO A 41 -2.95 -7.41 11.65
CA PRO A 41 -2.00 -7.19 10.55
C PRO A 41 -1.27 -8.46 10.10
N ARG A 42 -0.96 -9.37 11.00
CA ARG A 42 -0.27 -10.63 10.67
C ARG A 42 -1.07 -11.56 9.77
N LYS A 43 -2.37 -11.32 9.58
CA LYS A 43 -3.18 -12.09 8.65
C LYS A 43 -2.88 -11.76 7.20
N ILE A 44 -2.24 -10.62 6.94
CA ILE A 44 -1.87 -10.21 5.57
C ILE A 44 -0.68 -11.04 5.12
N GLU A 45 -0.85 -11.75 4.02
CA GLU A 45 0.14 -12.70 3.52
C GLU A 45 1.06 -12.09 2.48
N ILE A 46 0.61 -11.06 1.78
CA ILE A 46 1.38 -10.34 0.78
C ILE A 46 0.83 -8.91 0.67
N ALA A 47 1.70 -7.97 0.35
CA ALA A 47 1.30 -6.58 0.11
C ALA A 47 1.90 -6.08 -1.19
N PHE A 48 1.11 -5.30 -1.92
CA PHE A 48 1.55 -4.62 -3.14
C PHE A 48 1.42 -3.11 -2.90
N CYS A 49 2.48 -2.39 -3.22
CA CYS A 49 2.53 -0.94 -3.02
C CYS A 49 2.84 -0.26 -4.35
N GLY A 50 1.92 0.56 -4.83
CA GLY A 50 2.10 1.33 -6.05
C GLY A 50 2.64 2.71 -5.75
N HIS A 51 3.69 3.11 -6.45
CA HIS A 51 4.25 4.45 -6.38
C HIS A 51 5.12 4.72 -7.61
N VAL A 52 5.50 5.98 -7.81
CA VAL A 52 6.37 6.36 -8.91
C VAL A 52 7.67 6.99 -8.40
N TYR A 53 7.57 8.01 -7.56
CA TYR A 53 8.72 8.85 -7.21
C TYR A 53 9.23 8.67 -5.79
N GLN A 54 8.76 7.71 -5.03
CA GLN A 54 9.03 7.67 -3.59
C GLN A 54 10.28 6.86 -3.21
N GLY A 55 11.06 6.43 -4.19
CA GLY A 55 12.32 5.73 -3.95
C GLY A 55 12.16 4.26 -3.64
N MET A 56 13.30 3.60 -3.48
CA MET A 56 13.32 2.16 -3.25
C MET A 56 12.63 1.78 -1.94
N GLY A 57 11.84 0.72 -1.99
CA GLY A 57 11.34 0.08 -0.79
C GLY A 57 10.32 0.88 0.00
N VAL A 58 9.60 1.82 -0.64
CA VAL A 58 8.62 2.61 0.09
C VAL A 58 7.51 1.73 0.69
N GLY A 59 7.13 0.64 0.02
CA GLY A 59 6.17 -0.31 0.58
C GLY A 59 6.68 -0.93 1.86
N GLN A 60 7.92 -1.40 1.85
CA GLN A 60 8.54 -1.98 3.03
C GLN A 60 8.67 -0.95 4.16
N ARG A 61 9.10 0.27 3.84
CA ARG A 61 9.21 1.34 4.84
C ARG A 61 7.86 1.71 5.45
N THR A 62 6.81 1.70 4.62
CA THR A 62 5.45 1.96 5.08
C THR A 62 4.96 0.88 6.03
N LEU A 63 5.12 -0.37 5.63
CA LEU A 63 4.47 -1.48 6.32
C LEU A 63 5.21 -1.94 7.56
N LYS A 64 6.52 -1.75 7.64
CA LYS A 64 7.25 -2.04 8.88
C LYS A 64 6.76 -1.19 10.04
N GLU A 65 6.25 0.01 9.77
CA GLU A 65 5.73 0.91 10.80
C GLU A 65 4.49 0.36 11.50
N ILE A 66 3.81 -0.59 10.88
CA ILE A 66 2.63 -1.24 11.46
C ILE A 66 2.87 -2.72 11.74
N GLY A 67 4.14 -3.10 11.80
CA GLY A 67 4.53 -4.47 12.18
C GLY A 67 4.42 -5.50 11.07
N LEU A 68 4.24 -5.08 9.82
CA LEU A 68 4.19 -6.00 8.70
C LEU A 68 5.60 -6.25 8.18
N VAL A 69 6.26 -7.21 8.79
CA VAL A 69 7.59 -7.68 8.41
C VAL A 69 7.55 -9.21 8.25
N GLY A 70 8.33 -9.71 7.31
CA GLY A 70 8.42 -11.16 7.08
C GLY A 70 7.54 -11.69 5.97
N GLN A 71 6.54 -10.96 5.49
CA GLN A 71 5.76 -11.32 4.31
C GLN A 71 6.30 -10.58 3.09
N PRO A 72 6.04 -11.10 1.86
CA PRO A 72 6.45 -10.38 0.66
C PRO A 72 5.77 -9.01 0.54
N VAL A 73 6.55 -8.00 0.19
CA VAL A 73 6.06 -6.67 -0.17
C VAL A 73 6.62 -6.33 -1.54
N VAL A 74 5.74 -6.12 -2.50
CA VAL A 74 6.12 -5.87 -3.89
C VAL A 74 5.74 -4.44 -4.24
N ASN A 75 6.73 -3.64 -4.61
CA ASN A 75 6.49 -2.29 -5.12
C ASN A 75 6.26 -2.36 -6.62
N VAL A 76 5.21 -1.70 -7.10
CA VAL A 76 4.84 -1.71 -8.51
C VAL A 76 4.72 -0.28 -9.03
N GLU A 77 4.96 -0.11 -10.32
CA GLU A 77 4.89 1.19 -10.95
C GLU A 77 4.17 1.07 -12.30
N GLY A 78 3.20 1.92 -12.51
CA GLY A 78 2.43 2.05 -13.74
C GLY A 78 2.02 3.49 -13.93
N ALA A 79 2.95 4.42 -13.73
CA ALA A 79 2.73 5.86 -13.81
C ALA A 79 1.56 6.28 -12.91
N CYS A 80 0.63 7.08 -13.41
CA CYS A 80 -0.50 7.57 -12.62
C CYS A 80 -1.46 6.46 -12.17
N GLY A 81 -1.38 5.28 -12.77
CA GLY A 81 -2.19 4.12 -12.42
C GLY A 81 -1.52 3.14 -11.46
N SER A 82 -0.45 3.54 -10.77
CA SER A 82 0.31 2.61 -9.92
C SER A 82 -0.52 2.02 -8.79
N GLY A 83 -1.41 2.81 -8.18
CA GLY A 83 -2.30 2.30 -7.15
C GLY A 83 -3.29 1.27 -7.69
N THR A 84 -3.85 1.53 -8.87
CA THR A 84 -4.74 0.58 -9.54
C THR A 84 -4.00 -0.70 -9.91
N LEU A 85 -2.74 -0.56 -10.35
CA LEU A 85 -1.91 -1.71 -10.67
C LEU A 85 -1.65 -2.57 -9.43
N SER A 86 -1.38 -1.96 -8.28
CA SER A 86 -1.22 -2.71 -7.03
C SER A 86 -2.50 -3.46 -6.64
N PHE A 87 -3.64 -2.84 -6.86
CA PHE A 87 -4.94 -3.46 -6.62
C PHE A 87 -5.14 -4.67 -7.54
N TRP A 88 -4.81 -4.53 -8.82
CA TRP A 88 -4.92 -5.62 -9.78
C TRP A 88 -4.00 -6.80 -9.40
N GLU A 89 -2.77 -6.51 -8.98
CA GLU A 89 -1.84 -7.55 -8.53
C GLU A 89 -2.39 -8.30 -7.31
N ALA A 90 -2.95 -7.57 -6.34
CA ALA A 90 -3.57 -8.17 -5.16
C ALA A 90 -4.77 -9.03 -5.57
N TRP A 91 -5.62 -8.50 -6.45
CA TRP A 91 -6.79 -9.23 -6.92
C TRP A 91 -6.40 -10.56 -7.56
N ARG A 92 -5.44 -10.55 -8.47
CA ARG A 92 -5.08 -11.79 -9.17
C ARG A 92 -4.38 -12.79 -8.25
N SER A 93 -3.64 -12.33 -7.26
CA SER A 93 -3.02 -13.21 -6.27
C SER A 93 -4.08 -14.00 -5.49
N ILE A 94 -5.18 -13.36 -5.15
CA ILE A 94 -6.28 -14.00 -4.44
C ILE A 94 -7.14 -14.84 -5.40
N ALA A 95 -7.50 -14.26 -6.54
CA ALA A 95 -8.39 -14.91 -7.51
C ALA A 95 -7.83 -16.26 -7.98
N TYR A 96 -6.53 -16.34 -8.17
CA TYR A 96 -5.87 -17.57 -8.63
C TYR A 96 -5.34 -18.45 -7.50
N GLY A 97 -5.69 -18.13 -6.27
CA GLY A 97 -5.43 -19.01 -5.13
C GLY A 97 -4.00 -19.00 -4.60
N GLN A 98 -3.19 -18.05 -5.01
CA GLN A 98 -1.81 -17.95 -4.54
C GLN A 98 -1.77 -17.53 -3.06
N TYR A 99 -2.63 -16.62 -2.68
CA TYR A 99 -2.77 -16.14 -1.30
C TYR A 99 -4.26 -16.01 -0.95
N ASP A 100 -4.56 -15.91 0.32
CA ASP A 100 -5.92 -15.73 0.81
C ASP A 100 -6.22 -14.30 1.24
N ILE A 101 -5.23 -13.59 1.77
CA ILE A 101 -5.40 -12.21 2.22
C ILE A 101 -4.22 -11.37 1.72
N ALA A 102 -4.52 -10.30 1.01
CA ALA A 102 -3.54 -9.38 0.46
C ALA A 102 -3.90 -7.94 0.79
N LEU A 103 -2.89 -7.09 0.85
CA LEU A 103 -3.05 -5.64 0.98
C LEU A 103 -2.63 -4.98 -0.33
N ALA A 104 -3.47 -4.10 -0.84
CA ALA A 104 -3.12 -3.24 -1.97
C ALA A 104 -3.03 -1.81 -1.48
N LEU A 105 -1.93 -1.15 -1.75
CA LEU A 105 -1.63 0.19 -1.28
C LEU A 105 -1.10 1.04 -2.43
N GLY A 106 -1.52 2.28 -2.50
CA GLY A 106 -0.93 3.29 -3.36
C GLY A 106 -0.42 4.43 -2.51
N VAL A 107 0.78 4.89 -2.75
CA VAL A 107 1.36 5.97 -1.98
C VAL A 107 2.18 6.90 -2.87
N GLU A 108 1.94 8.21 -2.72
CA GLU A 108 2.68 9.22 -3.45
C GLU A 108 2.63 10.53 -2.67
N ASN A 109 3.75 11.23 -2.58
CA ASN A 109 3.77 12.57 -2.01
C ASN A 109 4.61 13.49 -2.90
N LEU A 110 3.98 13.99 -3.94
CA LEU A 110 4.63 14.88 -4.91
C LEU A 110 4.98 16.23 -4.31
N SER A 111 4.20 16.71 -3.33
CA SER A 111 4.46 18.01 -2.70
C SER A 111 5.82 18.04 -2.01
N ARG A 112 6.26 16.92 -1.43
CA ARG A 112 7.58 16.82 -0.82
C ARG A 112 8.70 16.84 -1.87
N ILE A 113 8.51 16.10 -2.96
CA ILE A 113 9.50 16.05 -4.05
C ILE A 113 9.59 17.39 -4.74
N LEU A 114 8.46 18.02 -5.04
CA LEU A 114 8.42 19.30 -5.72
C LEU A 114 8.97 20.44 -4.87
N SER A 115 8.99 20.29 -3.54
CA SER A 115 9.59 21.28 -2.64
C SER A 115 11.09 21.05 -2.43
N GLY A 116 11.71 20.11 -3.15
CA GLY A 116 13.14 19.82 -3.06
C GLY A 116 13.51 18.79 -2.01
N GLY A 117 12.55 18.18 -1.32
CA GLY A 117 12.78 17.10 -0.37
C GLY A 117 12.83 15.75 -1.06
N PRO A 118 13.54 14.78 -0.47
CA PRO A 118 13.51 13.42 -0.98
C PRO A 118 12.19 12.72 -0.67
#